data_ca40535fee49b187be5e6407af2fe7e7
#
_entry.id   ca40535fee49b187be5e6407af2fe7e7
#
_cell.length_a   1.000
_cell.length_b   1.000
_cell.length_c   1.000
_cell.angle_alpha   90.00
_cell.angle_beta   90.00
_cell.angle_gamma   90.00
#
_symmetry.space_group_name_H-M   'P 1'
#
loop_
_entity.id
_entity.type
_entity.pdbx_description
1 polymer ?
#
loop_
_entity_poly.entity_id
_entity_poly.type
_entity_poly.pdbx_seq_one_letter_code
_entity_poly.pdbx_strand_id
1 'polypeptide(L)'
;MKRKKKVWLYSLLAIFIVLILGITGASAYLYYFAFEPQKPLNSKMAVKKKVQLDKDKRWLRQTKQQVWSEKSAGQNLNLKAVYLPATRPTTKTIIVAHGYQENHLQMASYLRMFHNMGYNVLAPDDRGAGTSQGKYIGFGWPDRLDYVKWIKQVIRKKGDHSEIGLFGVSMGGATVMMASGEKLPAQVKAVVEDSGYSSIEEELTYELKQRFGVPKQPLITTASWFTEAKAGFDFKKGSSVKQLHKNQRPIFFIHGGADKFVPTRMVYQNYRASTTSKQIWVVPKTGHAMAYYEYPKLYQQRVGNFFTKWVR
;
A
#
# COMPACT_ATOMS: atom_id res chain seq x y z
N MET A 1 -18.17 -38.61 -44.47
CA MET A 1 -18.22 -38.37 -42.98
C MET A 1 -16.84 -38.00 -42.38
N LYS A 2 -15.76 -38.69 -42.62
CA LYS A 2 -14.43 -38.42 -42.00
C LYS A 2 -13.86 -37.02 -42.30
N ARG A 3 -14.04 -36.44 -43.50
CA ARG A 3 -13.53 -35.09 -43.88
C ARG A 3 -14.27 -33.97 -43.17
N LYS A 4 -15.59 -34.05 -43.00
CA LYS A 4 -16.38 -33.04 -42.24
C LYS A 4 -16.03 -33.02 -40.75
N LYS A 5 -15.75 -34.19 -40.14
CA LYS A 5 -15.29 -34.26 -38.73
C LYS A 5 -13.91 -33.63 -38.54
N LYS A 6 -12.97 -33.78 -39.47
CA LYS A 6 -11.65 -33.12 -39.40
C LYS A 6 -11.76 -31.61 -39.52
N VAL A 7 -12.56 -31.09 -40.46
CA VAL A 7 -12.79 -29.64 -40.62
C VAL A 7 -13.37 -29.05 -39.34
N TRP A 8 -14.38 -29.71 -38.76
CA TRP A 8 -15.00 -29.27 -37.52
C TRP A 8 -14.00 -29.23 -36.33
N LEU A 9 -13.15 -30.28 -36.22
CA LEU A 9 -12.10 -30.33 -35.20
C LEU A 9 -11.08 -29.20 -35.35
N TYR A 10 -10.62 -28.91 -36.59
CA TYR A 10 -9.69 -27.79 -36.83
C TYR A 10 -10.32 -26.43 -36.54
N SER A 11 -11.61 -26.27 -36.86
CA SER A 11 -12.33 -25.03 -36.51
C SER A 11 -12.42 -24.83 -35.00
N LEU A 12 -12.74 -25.86 -34.22
CA LEU A 12 -12.74 -25.81 -32.77
C LEU A 12 -11.36 -25.49 -32.20
N LEU A 13 -10.31 -26.14 -32.74
CA LEU A 13 -8.93 -25.87 -32.33
C LEU A 13 -8.53 -24.42 -32.62
N ALA A 14 -8.89 -23.88 -33.79
CA ALA A 14 -8.64 -22.48 -34.15
C ALA A 14 -9.35 -21.52 -33.21
N ILE A 15 -10.63 -21.76 -32.91
CA ILE A 15 -11.39 -20.95 -31.94
C ILE A 15 -10.72 -21.00 -30.56
N PHE A 16 -10.32 -22.19 -30.09
CA PHE A 16 -9.64 -22.37 -28.81
C PHE A 16 -8.30 -21.60 -28.74
N ILE A 17 -7.51 -21.65 -29.81
CA ILE A 17 -6.26 -20.90 -29.91
C ILE A 17 -6.53 -19.38 -29.85
N VAL A 18 -7.53 -18.88 -30.59
CA VAL A 18 -7.90 -17.45 -30.58
C VAL A 18 -8.34 -17.02 -29.19
N LEU A 19 -9.11 -17.84 -28.47
CA LEU A 19 -9.52 -17.54 -27.08
C LEU A 19 -8.32 -17.49 -26.14
N ILE A 20 -7.38 -18.44 -26.23
CA ILE A 20 -6.14 -18.43 -25.41
C ILE A 20 -5.33 -17.16 -25.70
N LEU A 21 -5.12 -16.82 -26.95
CA LEU A 21 -4.38 -15.62 -27.34
C LEU A 21 -5.07 -14.34 -26.82
N GLY A 22 -6.41 -14.27 -26.91
CA GLY A 22 -7.19 -13.16 -26.37
C GLY A 22 -7.06 -13.03 -24.86
N ILE A 23 -7.18 -14.12 -24.10
CA ILE A 23 -7.02 -14.13 -22.63
C ILE A 23 -5.58 -13.75 -22.25
N THR A 24 -4.59 -14.28 -22.94
CA THR A 24 -3.17 -13.97 -22.68
C THR A 24 -2.87 -12.50 -22.95
N GLY A 25 -3.35 -11.96 -24.08
CA GLY A 25 -3.19 -10.55 -24.42
C GLY A 25 -3.88 -9.62 -23.39
N ALA A 26 -5.12 -9.95 -22.99
CA ALA A 26 -5.83 -9.21 -21.96
C ALA A 26 -5.11 -9.27 -20.59
N SER A 27 -4.57 -10.42 -20.22
CA SER A 27 -3.80 -10.58 -18.97
C SER A 27 -2.51 -9.79 -18.97
N ALA A 28 -1.80 -9.78 -20.11
CA ALA A 28 -0.61 -8.96 -20.29
C ALA A 28 -0.97 -7.45 -20.20
N TYR A 29 -2.04 -7.02 -20.86
CA TYR A 29 -2.53 -5.65 -20.76
C TYR A 29 -2.86 -5.24 -19.32
N LEU A 30 -3.57 -6.10 -18.57
CA LEU A 30 -3.90 -5.85 -17.16
C LEU A 30 -2.64 -5.76 -16.29
N TYR A 31 -1.63 -6.59 -16.56
CA TYR A 31 -0.35 -6.49 -15.87
C TYR A 31 0.31 -5.12 -16.12
N TYR A 32 0.50 -4.74 -17.37
CA TYR A 32 1.12 -3.45 -17.71
C TYR A 32 0.31 -2.27 -17.18
N PHE A 33 -1.00 -2.37 -17.20
CA PHE A 33 -1.88 -1.33 -16.68
C PHE A 33 -1.78 -1.15 -15.16
N ALA A 34 -1.74 -2.27 -14.39
CA ALA A 34 -1.82 -2.23 -12.93
C ALA A 34 -0.45 -2.29 -12.24
N PHE A 35 0.51 -3.02 -12.80
CA PHE A 35 1.77 -3.31 -12.11
C PHE A 35 2.97 -2.52 -12.61
N GLU A 36 2.94 -1.95 -13.81
CA GLU A 36 4.05 -1.09 -14.23
C GLU A 36 3.95 0.30 -13.58
N PRO A 37 5.08 0.82 -13.07
CA PRO A 37 5.15 2.20 -12.60
C PRO A 37 4.82 3.17 -13.74
N GLN A 38 3.73 3.90 -13.61
CA GLN A 38 3.33 4.93 -14.55
C GLN A 38 3.60 6.31 -13.95
N LYS A 39 3.68 7.34 -14.80
CA LYS A 39 3.63 8.72 -14.29
C LYS A 39 2.34 8.89 -13.49
N PRO A 40 2.39 9.56 -12.32
CA PRO A 40 1.20 9.75 -11.51
C PRO A 40 0.02 10.15 -12.38
N LEU A 41 -1.04 9.36 -12.34
CA LEU A 41 -2.29 9.74 -13.01
C LEU A 41 -2.63 11.15 -12.52
N ASN A 42 -2.85 12.08 -13.46
CA ASN A 42 -3.50 13.35 -13.18
C ASN A 42 -4.98 13.07 -12.82
N SER A 43 -5.18 12.25 -11.77
CA SER A 43 -6.49 12.08 -11.17
C SER A 43 -6.94 13.47 -10.74
N LYS A 44 -8.18 13.83 -11.02
CA LYS A 44 -8.82 15.06 -10.55
C LYS A 44 -8.78 15.07 -9.01
N MET A 45 -7.61 15.45 -8.49
CA MET A 45 -7.41 15.54 -7.04
C MET A 45 -8.33 16.63 -6.52
N ALA A 46 -9.07 16.36 -5.45
CA ALA A 46 -9.90 17.36 -4.82
C ALA A 46 -9.06 18.61 -4.53
N VAL A 47 -9.56 19.78 -4.89
CA VAL A 47 -8.83 21.05 -4.79
C VAL A 47 -8.22 21.25 -3.40
N LYS A 48 -8.98 20.93 -2.35
CA LYS A 48 -8.52 21.00 -0.95
C LYS A 48 -7.30 20.14 -0.68
N LYS A 49 -7.29 18.89 -1.18
CA LYS A 49 -6.15 17.97 -1.07
C LYS A 49 -4.93 18.52 -1.81
N LYS A 50 -5.12 19.02 -3.04
CA LYS A 50 -4.04 19.57 -3.87
C LYS A 50 -3.38 20.77 -3.20
N VAL A 51 -4.16 21.75 -2.75
CA VAL A 51 -3.64 22.99 -2.10
C VAL A 51 -2.83 22.63 -0.85
N GLN A 52 -3.38 21.78 0.02
CA GLN A 52 -2.68 21.38 1.25
C GLN A 52 -1.39 20.59 0.91
N LEU A 53 -1.47 19.63 0.01
CA LEU A 53 -0.33 18.81 -0.40
C LEU A 53 0.80 19.67 -1.02
N ASP A 54 0.47 20.64 -1.89
CA ASP A 54 1.47 21.52 -2.50
C ASP A 54 2.18 22.40 -1.45
N LYS A 55 1.45 22.87 -0.44
CA LYS A 55 2.01 23.58 0.71
C LYS A 55 2.97 22.69 1.51
N ASP A 56 2.58 21.44 1.75
CA ASP A 56 3.36 20.51 2.57
C ASP A 56 4.57 19.95 1.81
N LYS A 57 4.49 19.82 0.49
CA LYS A 57 5.65 19.51 -0.36
C LYS A 57 6.71 20.63 -0.33
N ARG A 58 6.28 21.91 -0.31
CA ARG A 58 7.22 23.03 -0.14
C ARG A 58 7.91 22.96 1.21
N TRP A 59 7.13 22.73 2.29
CA TRP A 59 7.68 22.53 3.63
C TRP A 59 8.69 21.37 3.66
N LEU A 60 8.36 20.22 3.06
CA LEU A 60 9.22 19.04 3.04
C LEU A 60 10.57 19.35 2.38
N ARG A 61 10.60 20.09 1.25
CA ARG A 61 11.83 20.46 0.55
C ARG A 61 12.74 21.38 1.38
N GLN A 62 12.18 22.17 2.30
CA GLN A 62 12.90 23.09 3.18
C GLN A 62 13.31 22.46 4.52
N THR A 63 12.74 21.31 4.85
CA THR A 63 12.98 20.62 6.11
C THR A 63 14.28 19.81 6.02
N LYS A 64 15.08 19.81 7.10
CA LYS A 64 16.27 18.96 7.19
C LYS A 64 15.88 17.50 7.01
N GLN A 65 16.51 16.84 6.04
CA GLN A 65 16.21 15.44 5.70
C GLN A 65 17.48 14.69 5.34
N GLN A 66 17.43 13.38 5.46
CA GLN A 66 18.50 12.46 5.09
C GLN A 66 17.92 11.42 4.13
N VAL A 67 18.68 11.01 3.14
CA VAL A 67 18.31 9.88 2.29
C VAL A 67 18.94 8.62 2.86
N TRP A 68 18.10 7.65 3.20
CA TRP A 68 18.54 6.32 3.61
C TRP A 68 18.42 5.35 2.44
N SER A 69 19.22 4.30 2.46
CA SER A 69 19.20 3.24 1.46
C SER A 69 19.11 1.89 2.14
N GLU A 70 18.31 0.98 1.57
CA GLU A 70 18.21 -0.40 2.03
C GLU A 70 18.12 -1.32 0.80
N LYS A 71 18.59 -2.55 0.92
CA LYS A 71 18.39 -3.57 -0.11
C LYS A 71 17.04 -4.24 0.06
N SER A 72 16.28 -4.36 -1.03
CA SER A 72 15.00 -5.03 -0.98
C SER A 72 15.12 -6.49 -0.53
N ALA A 73 14.06 -7.03 0.03
CA ALA A 73 13.98 -8.44 0.32
C ALA A 73 13.85 -9.24 -0.98
N GLY A 74 14.67 -10.28 -1.15
CA GLY A 74 14.61 -11.25 -2.24
C GLY A 74 15.23 -10.82 -3.57
N GLN A 75 15.12 -9.56 -4.00
CA GLN A 75 15.58 -9.11 -5.34
C GLN A 75 16.81 -8.19 -5.34
N ASN A 76 17.33 -7.85 -4.18
CA ASN A 76 18.53 -7.00 -4.01
C ASN A 76 18.45 -5.61 -4.69
N LEU A 77 17.24 -5.05 -4.87
CA LEU A 77 17.03 -3.71 -5.41
C LEU A 77 17.52 -2.66 -4.41
N ASN A 78 18.09 -1.56 -4.88
CA ASN A 78 18.40 -0.40 -4.05
C ASN A 78 17.11 0.40 -3.81
N LEU A 79 16.60 0.34 -2.60
CA LEU A 79 15.47 1.15 -2.15
C LEU A 79 15.97 2.40 -1.45
N LYS A 80 15.21 3.47 -1.54
CA LYS A 80 15.46 4.77 -0.93
C LYS A 80 14.34 5.14 0.01
N ALA A 81 14.69 5.88 1.05
CA ALA A 81 13.73 6.47 1.98
C ALA A 81 14.19 7.87 2.37
N VAL A 82 13.25 8.77 2.59
CA VAL A 82 13.50 10.06 3.20
C VAL A 82 13.32 9.91 4.71
N TYR A 83 14.33 10.32 5.48
CA TYR A 83 14.29 10.38 6.93
C TYR A 83 14.30 11.82 7.41
N LEU A 84 13.31 12.19 8.20
CA LEU A 84 13.15 13.49 8.84
C LEU A 84 13.46 13.32 10.34
N PRO A 85 14.59 13.83 10.84
CA PRO A 85 14.81 13.83 12.29
C PRO A 85 13.82 14.75 12.98
N ALA A 86 13.33 14.37 14.14
CA ALA A 86 12.50 15.23 14.98
C ALA A 86 13.26 16.51 15.38
N THR A 87 12.52 17.56 15.70
CA THR A 87 13.11 18.84 16.14
C THR A 87 13.81 18.75 17.49
N ARG A 88 13.43 17.79 18.33
CA ARG A 88 14.08 17.45 19.59
C ARG A 88 14.49 15.98 19.58
N PRO A 89 15.60 15.59 20.22
CA PRO A 89 16.01 14.20 20.30
C PRO A 89 14.89 13.31 20.84
N THR A 90 14.61 12.20 20.14
CA THR A 90 13.61 11.21 20.54
C THR A 90 13.94 9.82 19.99
N THR A 91 13.53 8.78 20.69
CA THR A 91 13.59 7.38 20.25
C THR A 91 12.42 6.99 19.36
N LYS A 92 11.38 7.85 19.28
CA LYS A 92 10.11 7.57 18.60
C LYS A 92 10.22 7.83 17.10
N THR A 93 9.83 6.86 16.29
CA THR A 93 9.85 6.97 14.82
C THR A 93 8.55 6.46 14.23
N ILE A 94 7.94 7.22 13.31
CA ILE A 94 6.85 6.74 12.47
C ILE A 94 7.40 6.40 11.08
N ILE A 95 7.15 5.16 10.63
CA ILE A 95 7.44 4.74 9.25
C ILE A 95 6.16 4.91 8.45
N VAL A 96 6.23 5.69 7.35
CA VAL A 96 5.08 6.12 6.56
C VAL A 96 5.12 5.47 5.19
N ALA A 97 4.11 4.64 4.89
CA ALA A 97 3.94 3.94 3.61
C ALA A 97 3.02 4.70 2.66
N HIS A 98 3.47 4.89 1.43
CA HIS A 98 2.74 5.66 0.41
C HIS A 98 1.71 4.82 -0.37
N GLY A 99 0.81 5.50 -1.08
CA GLY A 99 -0.22 4.91 -1.91
C GLY A 99 0.27 4.41 -3.27
N TYR A 100 -0.65 3.80 -4.02
CA TYR A 100 -0.42 3.29 -5.37
C TYR A 100 0.02 4.40 -6.33
N GLN A 101 1.09 4.17 -7.10
CA GLN A 101 1.73 5.14 -8.01
C GLN A 101 2.17 6.46 -7.35
N GLU A 102 2.32 6.47 -6.04
CA GLU A 102 2.83 7.59 -5.25
C GLU A 102 4.29 7.34 -4.84
N ASN A 103 4.83 8.25 -4.05
CA ASN A 103 6.11 8.15 -3.35
C ASN A 103 6.07 9.05 -2.11
N HIS A 104 7.19 9.20 -1.40
CA HIS A 104 7.27 10.03 -0.19
C HIS A 104 6.74 11.47 -0.37
N LEU A 105 6.83 12.05 -1.58
CA LEU A 105 6.34 13.43 -1.82
C LEU A 105 4.82 13.54 -1.71
N GLN A 106 4.06 12.53 -2.12
CA GLN A 106 2.61 12.53 -1.96
C GLN A 106 2.18 12.33 -0.50
N MET A 107 3.09 11.83 0.33
CA MET A 107 2.88 11.69 1.77
C MET A 107 3.25 12.93 2.58
N ALA A 108 3.69 14.03 1.95
CA ALA A 108 4.21 15.22 2.62
C ALA A 108 3.32 15.79 3.73
N SER A 109 1.99 15.74 3.57
CA SER A 109 1.04 16.18 4.59
C SER A 109 1.10 15.34 5.86
N TYR A 110 1.23 14.03 5.71
CA TYR A 110 1.36 13.10 6.84
C TYR A 110 2.76 13.17 7.46
N LEU A 111 3.81 13.32 6.63
CA LEU A 111 5.17 13.50 7.14
C LEU A 111 5.27 14.75 8.02
N ARG A 112 4.68 15.88 7.56
CA ARG A 112 4.60 17.11 8.34
C ARG A 112 3.80 16.94 9.62
N MET A 113 2.67 16.24 9.55
CA MET A 113 1.84 15.94 10.71
C MET A 113 2.64 15.23 11.80
N PHE A 114 3.31 14.12 11.48
CA PHE A 114 4.08 13.35 12.46
C PHE A 114 5.32 14.11 12.94
N HIS A 115 6.01 14.83 12.06
CA HIS A 115 7.15 15.67 12.45
C HIS A 115 6.75 16.76 13.44
N ASN A 116 5.60 17.41 13.22
CA ASN A 116 5.04 18.41 14.14
C ASN A 116 4.60 17.81 15.48
N MET A 117 4.26 16.51 15.50
CA MET A 117 3.98 15.78 16.76
C MET A 117 5.27 15.34 17.49
N GLY A 118 6.45 15.67 16.97
CA GLY A 118 7.74 15.39 17.61
C GLY A 118 8.32 14.01 17.31
N TYR A 119 7.82 13.30 16.29
CA TYR A 119 8.39 12.03 15.85
C TYR A 119 9.52 12.23 14.84
N ASN A 120 10.53 11.34 14.87
CA ASN A 120 11.28 11.06 13.67
C ASN A 120 10.35 10.42 12.64
N VAL A 121 10.54 10.72 11.35
CA VAL A 121 9.69 10.16 10.30
C VAL A 121 10.56 9.51 9.23
N LEU A 122 10.29 8.25 8.91
CA LEU A 122 10.92 7.55 7.78
C LEU A 122 9.84 7.28 6.72
N ALA A 123 10.08 7.75 5.51
CA ALA A 123 9.20 7.56 4.38
C ALA A 123 9.93 6.81 3.25
N PRO A 124 9.85 5.48 3.21
CA PRO A 124 10.37 4.70 2.09
C PRO A 124 9.62 5.01 0.79
N ASP A 125 10.36 5.01 -0.31
CA ASP A 125 9.80 4.80 -1.65
C ASP A 125 9.80 3.29 -1.90
N ASP A 126 8.65 2.72 -2.17
CA ASP A 126 8.48 1.29 -2.45
C ASP A 126 9.17 0.91 -3.78
N ARG A 127 9.19 -0.38 -4.10
CA ARG A 127 9.78 -0.88 -5.36
C ARG A 127 9.16 -0.19 -6.57
N GLY A 128 10.00 0.36 -7.46
CA GLY A 128 9.56 1.09 -8.65
C GLY A 128 8.96 2.47 -8.39
N ALA A 129 9.01 2.97 -7.15
CA ALA A 129 8.50 4.28 -6.79
C ALA A 129 9.62 5.29 -6.51
N GLY A 130 9.37 6.57 -6.76
CA GLY A 130 10.28 7.68 -6.46
C GLY A 130 11.67 7.47 -7.03
N THR A 131 12.66 7.33 -6.14
CA THR A 131 14.06 7.07 -6.48
C THR A 131 14.50 5.63 -6.16
N SER A 132 13.59 4.77 -5.73
CA SER A 132 13.84 3.35 -5.51
C SER A 132 13.90 2.59 -6.83
N GLN A 133 14.77 1.56 -6.88
CA GLN A 133 14.83 0.65 -8.01
C GLN A 133 13.60 -0.26 -8.04
N GLY A 134 13.27 -0.74 -9.21
CA GLY A 134 12.17 -1.67 -9.48
C GLY A 134 11.47 -1.34 -10.80
N LYS A 135 10.84 -2.34 -11.39
CA LYS A 135 10.11 -2.21 -12.66
C LYS A 135 8.62 -2.57 -12.51
N TYR A 136 8.15 -2.74 -11.26
CA TYR A 136 6.77 -3.08 -10.98
C TYR A 136 6.33 -2.53 -9.62
N ILE A 137 5.03 -2.37 -9.45
CA ILE A 137 4.39 -2.01 -8.19
C ILE A 137 4.00 -3.30 -7.48
N GLY A 138 4.46 -3.47 -6.24
CA GLY A 138 4.28 -4.70 -5.46
C GLY A 138 2.92 -4.84 -4.78
N PHE A 139 2.08 -3.80 -4.81
CA PHE A 139 0.82 -3.75 -4.07
C PHE A 139 0.99 -4.12 -2.58
N GLY A 140 2.15 -3.79 -2.02
CA GLY A 140 2.49 -4.05 -0.62
C GLY A 140 2.88 -5.48 -0.30
N TRP A 141 2.70 -6.48 -1.19
CA TRP A 141 2.99 -7.86 -0.85
C TRP A 141 4.49 -8.16 -0.76
N PRO A 142 5.32 -7.93 -1.80
CA PRO A 142 6.76 -8.01 -1.65
C PRO A 142 7.30 -6.91 -0.73
N ASP A 143 6.71 -5.72 -0.79
CA ASP A 143 7.13 -4.52 -0.06
C ASP A 143 7.03 -4.70 1.46
N ARG A 144 6.06 -5.49 1.97
CA ARG A 144 5.92 -5.77 3.41
C ARG A 144 7.22 -6.29 4.05
N LEU A 145 8.01 -7.07 3.30
CA LEU A 145 9.30 -7.59 3.76
C LEU A 145 10.39 -6.51 3.74
N ASP A 146 10.29 -5.55 2.82
CA ASP A 146 11.17 -4.38 2.78
C ASP A 146 10.90 -3.48 4.00
N TYR A 147 9.62 -3.33 4.41
CA TYR A 147 9.28 -2.61 5.65
C TYR A 147 9.86 -3.27 6.89
N VAL A 148 9.93 -4.60 6.95
CA VAL A 148 10.67 -5.30 8.03
C VAL A 148 12.15 -4.92 8.04
N LYS A 149 12.78 -4.74 6.88
CA LYS A 149 14.18 -4.30 6.77
C LYS A 149 14.34 -2.83 7.18
N TRP A 150 13.45 -1.94 6.76
CA TRP A 150 13.43 -0.55 7.19
C TRP A 150 13.26 -0.42 8.72
N ILE A 151 12.38 -1.21 9.33
CA ILE A 151 12.24 -1.29 10.80
C ILE A 151 13.57 -1.66 11.46
N LYS A 152 14.23 -2.72 10.99
CA LYS A 152 15.54 -3.13 11.50
C LYS A 152 16.60 -2.06 11.28
N GLN A 153 16.55 -1.31 10.18
CA GLN A 153 17.48 -0.21 9.93
C GLN A 153 17.26 0.95 10.89
N VAL A 154 16.00 1.30 11.22
CA VAL A 154 15.70 2.30 12.27
C VAL A 154 16.33 1.87 13.58
N ILE A 155 16.14 0.61 14.00
CA ILE A 155 16.73 0.09 15.25
C ILE A 155 18.27 0.17 15.22
N ARG A 156 18.91 -0.28 14.12
CA ARG A 156 20.37 -0.18 13.98
C ARG A 156 20.91 1.26 14.08
N LYS A 157 20.17 2.24 13.55
CA LYS A 157 20.62 3.65 13.50
C LYS A 157 20.21 4.46 14.74
N LYS A 158 19.13 4.08 15.43
CA LYS A 158 18.58 4.86 16.55
C LYS A 158 18.71 4.14 17.90
N GLY A 159 19.14 2.88 17.90
CA GLY A 159 19.37 2.07 19.10
C GLY A 159 18.17 1.19 19.49
N ASP A 160 18.43 0.27 20.41
CA ASP A 160 17.46 -0.77 20.84
C ASP A 160 16.25 -0.23 21.61
N HIS A 161 16.35 1.00 22.14
CA HIS A 161 15.25 1.73 22.78
C HIS A 161 14.32 2.42 21.78
N SER A 162 14.50 2.16 20.48
CA SER A 162 13.59 2.71 19.46
C SER A 162 12.15 2.27 19.68
N GLU A 163 11.23 3.20 19.52
CA GLU A 163 9.78 2.93 19.53
C GLU A 163 9.20 3.32 18.17
N ILE A 164 8.65 2.34 17.46
CA ILE A 164 8.28 2.47 16.06
C ILE A 164 6.77 2.31 15.88
N GLY A 165 6.15 3.33 15.27
CA GLY A 165 4.81 3.25 14.72
C GLY A 165 4.85 3.00 13.22
N LEU A 166 3.93 2.20 12.69
CA LEU A 166 3.70 2.04 11.26
C LEU A 166 2.44 2.81 10.86
N PHE A 167 2.53 3.58 9.81
CA PHE A 167 1.41 4.32 9.24
C PHE A 167 1.39 4.14 7.73
N GLY A 168 0.22 3.93 7.14
CA GLY A 168 0.11 3.82 5.68
C GLY A 168 -1.24 4.26 5.16
N VAL A 169 -1.26 4.73 3.89
CA VAL A 169 -2.47 5.21 3.21
C VAL A 169 -2.69 4.40 1.93
N SER A 170 -3.92 3.94 1.69
CA SER A 170 -4.29 3.20 0.49
C SER A 170 -3.44 1.92 0.33
N MET A 171 -2.70 1.74 -0.76
CA MET A 171 -1.71 0.66 -0.89
C MET A 171 -0.76 0.61 0.31
N GLY A 172 -0.31 1.77 0.81
CA GLY A 172 0.51 1.83 2.02
C GLY A 172 -0.21 1.33 3.27
N GLY A 173 -1.52 1.58 3.39
CA GLY A 173 -2.38 1.01 4.45
C GLY A 173 -2.39 -0.52 4.40
N ALA A 174 -2.57 -1.09 3.21
CA ALA A 174 -2.47 -2.52 2.99
C ALA A 174 -1.05 -3.05 3.28
N THR A 175 0.00 -2.30 2.88
CA THR A 175 1.40 -2.66 3.12
C THR A 175 1.69 -2.78 4.62
N VAL A 176 1.30 -1.79 5.44
CA VAL A 176 1.55 -1.85 6.89
C VAL A 176 0.71 -2.92 7.59
N MET A 177 -0.52 -3.19 7.12
CA MET A 177 -1.31 -4.32 7.60
C MET A 177 -0.63 -5.65 7.25
N MET A 178 -0.15 -5.81 6.02
CA MET A 178 0.55 -7.03 5.61
C MET A 178 1.89 -7.19 6.32
N ALA A 179 2.63 -6.11 6.55
CA ALA A 179 3.87 -6.12 7.32
C ALA A 179 3.63 -6.48 8.79
N SER A 180 2.50 -6.07 9.37
CA SER A 180 2.18 -6.34 10.78
C SER A 180 2.01 -7.82 11.10
N GLY A 181 1.69 -8.64 10.10
CA GLY A 181 1.61 -10.11 10.23
C GLY A 181 2.95 -10.84 10.10
N GLU A 182 4.04 -10.13 9.81
CA GLU A 182 5.39 -10.68 9.79
C GLU A 182 5.99 -10.73 11.20
N LYS A 183 7.11 -11.46 11.38
CA LYS A 183 7.84 -11.50 12.66
C LYS A 183 8.52 -10.14 12.90
N LEU A 184 7.79 -9.20 13.50
CA LEU A 184 8.29 -7.87 13.80
C LEU A 184 9.07 -7.80 15.11
N PRO A 185 10.14 -6.97 15.20
CA PRO A 185 10.83 -6.65 16.45
C PRO A 185 9.89 -6.01 17.48
N ALA A 186 10.20 -6.19 18.77
CA ALA A 186 9.41 -5.65 19.90
C ALA A 186 9.33 -4.11 19.91
N GLN A 187 10.25 -3.45 19.22
CA GLN A 187 10.28 -2.01 19.03
C GLN A 187 9.09 -1.48 18.19
N VAL A 188 8.46 -2.31 17.36
CA VAL A 188 7.21 -1.93 16.68
C VAL A 188 6.07 -2.00 17.68
N LYS A 189 5.43 -0.86 17.94
CA LYS A 189 4.46 -0.69 19.03
C LYS A 189 3.02 -0.63 18.54
N ALA A 190 2.76 -0.03 17.37
CA ALA A 190 1.41 0.21 16.88
C ALA A 190 1.37 0.39 15.37
N VAL A 191 0.19 0.17 14.79
CA VAL A 191 -0.08 0.32 13.35
C VAL A 191 -1.30 1.22 13.17
N VAL A 192 -1.24 2.14 12.21
CA VAL A 192 -2.40 2.90 11.72
C VAL A 192 -2.48 2.70 10.22
N GLU A 193 -3.62 2.27 9.75
CA GLU A 193 -3.92 2.16 8.33
C GLU A 193 -5.08 3.09 7.94
N ASP A 194 -4.99 3.73 6.79
CA ASP A 194 -6.01 4.60 6.23
C ASP A 194 -6.36 4.14 4.82
N SER A 195 -7.60 3.69 4.63
CA SER A 195 -8.16 3.29 3.32
C SER A 195 -7.45 2.11 2.63
N GLY A 196 -6.87 1.18 3.41
CA GLY A 196 -6.21 -0.01 2.88
C GLY A 196 -7.18 -1.13 2.53
N TYR A 197 -6.85 -1.91 1.48
CA TYR A 197 -7.69 -3.03 1.01
C TYR A 197 -7.49 -4.32 1.80
N SER A 198 -8.48 -5.24 1.68
CA SER A 198 -8.52 -6.55 2.34
C SER A 198 -7.55 -7.56 1.72
N SER A 199 -7.41 -7.51 0.38
CA SER A 199 -6.45 -8.28 -0.40
C SER A 199 -6.24 -7.66 -1.78
N ILE A 200 -5.08 -7.93 -2.38
CA ILE A 200 -4.77 -7.49 -3.75
C ILE A 200 -5.78 -8.09 -4.74
N GLU A 201 -6.11 -9.36 -4.58
CA GLU A 201 -7.07 -10.04 -5.47
C GLU A 201 -8.45 -9.39 -5.42
N GLU A 202 -8.94 -9.03 -4.22
CA GLU A 202 -10.27 -8.41 -4.08
C GLU A 202 -10.28 -7.00 -4.65
N GLU A 203 -9.23 -6.22 -4.40
CA GLU A 203 -9.07 -4.87 -4.95
C GLU A 203 -9.00 -4.88 -6.47
N LEU A 204 -8.12 -5.70 -7.05
CA LEU A 204 -8.00 -5.81 -8.51
C LEU A 204 -9.28 -6.36 -9.17
N THR A 205 -10.00 -7.27 -8.50
CA THR A 205 -11.30 -7.77 -8.97
C THR A 205 -12.35 -6.66 -9.00
N TYR A 206 -12.37 -5.84 -7.96
CA TYR A 206 -13.30 -4.70 -7.89
C TYR A 206 -12.99 -3.67 -8.98
N GLU A 207 -11.74 -3.25 -9.11
CA GLU A 207 -11.29 -2.30 -10.13
C GLU A 207 -11.52 -2.83 -11.55
N LEU A 208 -11.27 -4.11 -11.81
CA LEU A 208 -11.54 -4.76 -13.08
C LEU A 208 -13.03 -4.64 -13.47
N LYS A 209 -13.92 -4.92 -12.52
CA LYS A 209 -15.36 -4.80 -12.74
C LYS A 209 -15.81 -3.36 -12.94
N GLN A 210 -15.29 -2.42 -12.13
CA GLN A 210 -15.67 -1.00 -12.21
C GLN A 210 -15.19 -0.32 -13.50
N ARG A 211 -13.97 -0.66 -13.96
CA ARG A 211 -13.35 0.01 -15.12
C ARG A 211 -13.72 -0.62 -16.45
N PHE A 212 -13.81 -1.95 -16.47
CA PHE A 212 -13.94 -2.70 -17.72
C PHE A 212 -15.26 -3.49 -17.82
N GLY A 213 -16.04 -3.60 -16.74
CA GLY A 213 -17.31 -4.34 -16.73
C GLY A 213 -17.15 -5.85 -16.93
N VAL A 214 -15.92 -6.39 -16.85
CA VAL A 214 -15.64 -7.80 -17.15
C VAL A 214 -15.61 -8.66 -15.89
N PRO A 215 -15.92 -9.97 -16.01
CA PRO A 215 -15.90 -10.88 -14.88
C PRO A 215 -14.48 -11.18 -14.38
N LYS A 216 -14.40 -11.57 -13.11
CA LYS A 216 -13.16 -11.96 -12.44
C LYS A 216 -12.38 -13.04 -13.20
N GLN A 217 -13.08 -14.13 -13.57
CA GLN A 217 -12.45 -15.27 -14.25
C GLN A 217 -12.67 -15.22 -15.76
N PRO A 218 -11.69 -15.64 -16.56
CA PRO A 218 -10.37 -16.18 -16.16
C PRO A 218 -9.29 -15.11 -15.88
N LEU A 219 -9.57 -13.83 -16.11
CA LEU A 219 -8.57 -12.76 -16.21
C LEU A 219 -7.73 -12.55 -14.94
N ILE A 220 -8.33 -12.59 -13.76
CA ILE A 220 -7.58 -12.40 -12.49
C ILE A 220 -6.59 -13.56 -12.28
N THR A 221 -6.99 -14.79 -12.61
CA THR A 221 -6.10 -15.96 -12.47
C THR A 221 -4.94 -15.90 -13.45
N THR A 222 -5.20 -15.63 -14.72
CA THR A 222 -4.15 -15.55 -15.73
C THR A 222 -3.24 -14.33 -15.55
N ALA A 223 -3.79 -13.18 -15.10
CA ALA A 223 -3.00 -12.02 -14.71
C ALA A 223 -2.08 -12.32 -13.51
N SER A 224 -2.52 -13.15 -12.54
CA SER A 224 -1.67 -13.56 -11.43
C SER A 224 -0.49 -14.43 -11.88
N TRP A 225 -0.70 -15.38 -12.79
CA TRP A 225 0.39 -16.15 -13.38
C TRP A 225 1.37 -15.27 -14.15
N PHE A 226 0.85 -14.29 -14.90
CA PHE A 226 1.68 -13.34 -15.63
C PHE A 226 2.51 -12.47 -14.68
N THR A 227 1.92 -12.02 -13.56
CA THR A 227 2.62 -11.25 -12.52
C THR A 227 3.69 -12.10 -11.85
N GLU A 228 3.42 -13.37 -11.56
CA GLU A 228 4.41 -14.27 -10.97
C GLU A 228 5.60 -14.49 -11.91
N ALA A 229 5.35 -14.66 -13.21
CA ALA A 229 6.40 -14.82 -14.21
C ALA A 229 7.23 -13.53 -14.41
N LYS A 230 6.64 -12.34 -14.35
CA LYS A 230 7.30 -11.06 -14.64
C LYS A 230 7.87 -10.37 -13.41
N ALA A 231 7.16 -10.40 -12.28
CA ALA A 231 7.51 -9.68 -11.05
C ALA A 231 7.97 -10.61 -9.91
N GLY A 232 7.85 -11.94 -10.10
CA GLY A 232 8.33 -12.92 -9.13
C GLY A 232 7.40 -13.12 -7.92
N PHE A 233 6.12 -12.72 -8.00
CA PHE A 233 5.15 -12.96 -6.93
C PHE A 233 3.73 -13.18 -7.45
N ASP A 234 3.02 -14.09 -6.79
CA ASP A 234 1.59 -14.32 -6.99
C ASP A 234 0.80 -13.30 -6.14
N PHE A 235 0.11 -12.36 -6.76
CA PHE A 235 -0.63 -11.34 -6.06
C PHE A 235 -1.84 -11.88 -5.27
N LYS A 236 -2.34 -13.07 -5.58
CA LYS A 236 -3.42 -13.72 -4.81
C LYS A 236 -2.98 -14.11 -3.39
N LYS A 237 -1.66 -14.21 -3.16
CA LYS A 237 -1.10 -14.42 -1.81
C LYS A 237 -1.13 -13.14 -0.97
N GLY A 238 -1.22 -11.95 -1.58
CA GLY A 238 -1.24 -10.66 -0.92
C GLY A 238 -2.59 -10.37 -0.25
N SER A 239 -2.69 -10.61 1.07
CA SER A 239 -3.92 -10.45 1.82
C SER A 239 -3.66 -9.80 3.18
N SER A 240 -4.21 -8.59 3.36
CA SER A 240 -4.21 -7.90 4.65
C SER A 240 -4.98 -8.72 5.70
N VAL A 241 -6.13 -9.29 5.34
CA VAL A 241 -6.94 -10.14 6.21
C VAL A 241 -6.13 -11.31 6.78
N LYS A 242 -5.42 -12.07 5.90
CA LYS A 242 -4.60 -13.22 6.35
C LYS A 242 -3.45 -12.80 7.26
N GLN A 243 -2.85 -11.64 7.00
CA GLN A 243 -1.75 -11.14 7.81
C GLN A 243 -2.23 -10.53 9.13
N LEU A 244 -3.40 -9.89 9.15
CA LEU A 244 -4.01 -9.36 10.37
C LEU A 244 -4.35 -10.45 11.39
N HIS A 245 -4.68 -11.68 10.97
CA HIS A 245 -4.81 -12.81 11.88
C HIS A 245 -3.50 -13.17 12.64
N LYS A 246 -2.35 -12.78 12.07
CA LYS A 246 -1.02 -13.01 12.68
C LYS A 246 -0.50 -11.77 13.42
N ASN A 247 -1.13 -10.61 13.21
CA ASN A 247 -0.71 -9.36 13.82
C ASN A 247 -0.79 -9.44 15.35
N GLN A 248 0.27 -8.95 16.00
CA GLN A 248 0.38 -8.89 17.47
C GLN A 248 0.41 -7.44 17.98
N ARG A 249 0.21 -6.45 17.13
CA ARG A 249 0.32 -5.04 17.49
C ARG A 249 -1.05 -4.37 17.51
N PRO A 250 -1.28 -3.44 18.45
CA PRO A 250 -2.47 -2.59 18.40
C PRO A 250 -2.61 -1.91 17.04
N ILE A 251 -3.84 -1.85 16.51
CA ILE A 251 -4.08 -1.31 15.18
C ILE A 251 -5.29 -0.37 15.15
N PHE A 252 -5.16 0.75 14.43
CA PHE A 252 -6.24 1.69 14.18
C PHE A 252 -6.56 1.74 12.69
N PHE A 253 -7.81 1.44 12.36
CA PHE A 253 -8.36 1.41 11.01
C PHE A 253 -9.12 2.71 10.74
N ILE A 254 -8.78 3.40 9.65
CA ILE A 254 -9.46 4.62 9.19
C ILE A 254 -9.96 4.38 7.77
N HIS A 255 -11.18 4.82 7.43
CA HIS A 255 -11.69 4.64 6.06
C HIS A 255 -12.77 5.67 5.73
N GLY A 256 -12.85 6.07 4.46
CA GLY A 256 -13.94 6.87 3.96
C GLY A 256 -15.24 6.06 3.81
N GLY A 257 -16.35 6.56 4.36
CA GLY A 257 -17.65 5.88 4.28
C GLY A 257 -18.29 5.92 2.89
N ALA A 258 -17.76 6.73 1.96
CA ALA A 258 -18.17 6.81 0.56
C ALA A 258 -17.01 6.50 -0.39
N ASP A 259 -16.05 5.71 0.05
CA ASP A 259 -14.92 5.29 -0.75
C ASP A 259 -15.36 4.37 -1.90
N LYS A 260 -15.13 4.83 -3.13
CA LYS A 260 -15.46 4.10 -4.37
C LYS A 260 -14.23 3.51 -5.06
N PHE A 261 -13.02 3.77 -4.52
CA PHE A 261 -11.77 3.21 -5.03
C PHE A 261 -11.42 1.94 -4.25
N VAL A 262 -11.24 2.04 -2.94
CA VAL A 262 -11.18 0.87 -2.05
C VAL A 262 -12.52 0.78 -1.31
N PRO A 263 -13.39 -0.19 -1.64
CA PRO A 263 -14.74 -0.25 -1.07
C PRO A 263 -14.74 -0.29 0.46
N THR A 264 -15.56 0.55 1.09
CA THR A 264 -15.64 0.66 2.57
C THR A 264 -15.89 -0.69 3.27
N ARG A 265 -16.51 -1.68 2.61
CA ARG A 265 -16.67 -3.04 3.18
C ARG A 265 -15.34 -3.69 3.55
N MET A 266 -14.23 -3.33 2.87
CA MET A 266 -12.92 -3.92 3.10
C MET A 266 -12.34 -3.55 4.47
N VAL A 267 -12.58 -2.33 4.97
CA VAL A 267 -12.14 -1.97 6.33
C VAL A 267 -12.82 -2.81 7.41
N TYR A 268 -14.08 -3.18 7.20
CA TYR A 268 -14.77 -4.05 8.15
C TYR A 268 -14.24 -5.50 8.09
N GLN A 269 -13.81 -5.98 6.92
CA GLN A 269 -13.14 -7.27 6.79
C GLN A 269 -11.80 -7.25 7.54
N ASN A 270 -10.98 -6.20 7.32
CA ASN A 270 -9.72 -5.99 8.00
C ASN A 270 -9.90 -5.88 9.53
N TYR A 271 -10.85 -5.07 9.96
CA TYR A 271 -11.15 -4.90 11.39
C TYR A 271 -11.54 -6.22 12.05
N ARG A 272 -12.42 -7.02 11.43
CA ARG A 272 -12.81 -8.34 11.96
C ARG A 272 -11.64 -9.31 12.04
N ALA A 273 -10.74 -9.28 11.07
CA ALA A 273 -9.59 -10.18 11.02
C ALA A 273 -8.53 -9.91 12.10
N SER A 274 -8.43 -8.68 12.60
CA SER A 274 -7.48 -8.36 13.66
C SER A 274 -7.97 -8.88 15.03
N THR A 275 -7.09 -9.58 15.74
CA THR A 275 -7.36 -10.17 17.06
C THR A 275 -6.76 -9.36 18.21
N THR A 276 -6.01 -8.30 17.93
CA THR A 276 -5.34 -7.44 18.91
C THR A 276 -6.23 -6.27 19.35
N SER A 277 -5.72 -5.43 20.28
CA SER A 277 -6.34 -4.14 20.59
C SER A 277 -6.51 -3.32 19.31
N LYS A 278 -7.74 -2.92 19.00
CA LYS A 278 -8.08 -2.29 17.74
C LYS A 278 -9.09 -1.17 17.88
N GLN A 279 -8.98 -0.19 16.98
CA GLN A 279 -9.93 0.91 16.82
C GLN A 279 -10.36 0.99 15.36
N ILE A 280 -11.54 1.54 15.11
CA ILE A 280 -12.03 1.82 13.76
C ILE A 280 -12.68 3.21 13.73
N TRP A 281 -12.44 3.93 12.63
CA TRP A 281 -13.11 5.19 12.33
C TRP A 281 -13.49 5.25 10.87
N VAL A 282 -14.74 4.96 10.58
CA VAL A 282 -15.31 5.17 9.24
C VAL A 282 -15.88 6.57 9.19
N VAL A 283 -15.36 7.40 8.29
CA VAL A 283 -15.72 8.83 8.16
C VAL A 283 -16.90 8.95 7.20
N PRO A 284 -18.10 9.30 7.68
CA PRO A 284 -19.29 9.36 6.82
C PRO A 284 -19.10 10.31 5.63
N LYS A 285 -19.64 9.91 4.45
CA LYS A 285 -19.62 10.70 3.20
C LYS A 285 -18.23 11.07 2.65
N THR A 286 -17.17 10.61 3.27
CA THR A 286 -15.78 10.86 2.87
C THR A 286 -15.34 9.85 1.82
N GLY A 287 -14.65 10.30 0.77
CA GLY A 287 -14.09 9.48 -0.29
C GLY A 287 -12.73 8.86 0.08
N HIS A 288 -12.09 8.23 -0.91
CA HIS A 288 -10.82 7.52 -0.75
C HIS A 288 -9.69 8.42 -0.23
N ALA A 289 -9.08 8.04 0.91
CA ALA A 289 -7.94 8.74 1.53
C ALA A 289 -8.17 10.25 1.73
N MET A 290 -9.41 10.65 2.03
CA MET A 290 -9.79 12.05 2.21
C MET A 290 -10.00 12.45 3.67
N ALA A 291 -10.00 11.51 4.61
CA ALA A 291 -10.27 11.75 6.02
C ALA A 291 -9.39 12.85 6.63
N TYR A 292 -8.08 12.83 6.35
CA TYR A 292 -7.13 13.87 6.78
C TYR A 292 -7.47 15.25 6.20
N TYR A 293 -7.81 15.32 4.93
CA TYR A 293 -8.03 16.59 4.23
C TYR A 293 -9.38 17.23 4.55
N GLU A 294 -10.37 16.42 4.88
CA GLU A 294 -11.71 16.91 5.26
C GLU A 294 -11.80 17.28 6.74
N TYR A 295 -11.14 16.49 7.60
CA TYR A 295 -11.20 16.64 9.06
C TYR A 295 -9.79 16.71 9.70
N PRO A 296 -8.90 17.65 9.29
CA PRO A 296 -7.48 17.61 9.64
C PRO A 296 -7.22 17.64 11.15
N LYS A 297 -7.94 18.46 11.91
CA LYS A 297 -7.78 18.55 13.38
C LYS A 297 -8.20 17.24 14.07
N LEU A 298 -9.37 16.72 13.73
CA LEU A 298 -9.89 15.47 14.32
C LEU A 298 -9.02 14.26 13.92
N TYR A 299 -8.56 14.22 12.68
CA TYR A 299 -7.65 13.18 12.21
C TYR A 299 -6.34 13.18 13.01
N GLN A 300 -5.69 14.35 13.12
CA GLN A 300 -4.46 14.52 13.90
C GLN A 300 -4.65 14.12 15.36
N GLN A 301 -5.77 14.54 15.96
CA GLN A 301 -6.09 14.19 17.35
C GLN A 301 -6.25 12.68 17.53
N ARG A 302 -7.03 12.00 16.67
CA ARG A 302 -7.29 10.56 16.79
C ARG A 302 -6.03 9.72 16.54
N VAL A 303 -5.29 10.03 15.49
CA VAL A 303 -4.04 9.33 15.15
C VAL A 303 -2.96 9.62 16.19
N GLY A 304 -2.85 10.90 16.63
CA GLY A 304 -1.92 11.31 17.67
C GLY A 304 -2.21 10.61 19.01
N ASN A 305 -3.46 10.61 19.46
CA ASN A 305 -3.85 9.92 20.71
C ASN A 305 -3.57 8.42 20.63
N PHE A 306 -3.81 7.79 19.47
CA PHE A 306 -3.53 6.39 19.29
C PHE A 306 -2.02 6.10 19.39
N PHE A 307 -1.18 6.84 18.68
CA PHE A 307 0.27 6.61 18.75
C PHE A 307 0.86 6.98 20.12
N THR A 308 0.43 8.08 20.74
CA THR A 308 0.90 8.48 22.09
C THR A 308 0.61 7.41 23.16
N LYS A 309 -0.48 6.66 23.00
CA LYS A 309 -0.80 5.55 23.90
C LYS A 309 0.20 4.40 23.82
N TRP A 310 0.73 4.12 22.64
CA TRP A 310 1.50 2.90 22.38
C TRP A 310 2.98 3.17 22.04
N VAL A 311 3.32 4.28 21.42
CA VAL A 311 4.68 4.74 21.09
C VAL A 311 5.06 5.80 22.13
N ARG A 312 5.71 5.39 23.21
CA ARG A 312 5.92 6.19 24.44
C ARG A 312 7.33 6.73 24.56
#